data_0d7d49c605e192402b08b7bb7e2e4943
#
_entry.id   0d7d49c605e192402b08b7bb7e2e4943
#
_cell.length_a   1.000
_cell.length_b   1.000
_cell.length_c   1.000
_cell.angle_alpha   90.00
_cell.angle_beta   90.00
_cell.angle_gamma   90.00
#
_symmetry.space_group_name_H-M   'P 1'
#
loop_
_entity.id
_entity.type
_entity.pdbx_description
1 polymer ?
#
loop_
_entity_poly.entity_id
_entity_poly.type
_entity_poly.pdbx_seq_one_letter_code
_entity_poly.pdbx_strand_id
1 'polypeptide(L)'
;MFETVLGKPKSEITEYKMKYRTAVKAVIIQDHKILLMHSNRGDYKFPGGGVEEGETLPRALIREVAEESGFINCVVNEPLGVVIKRHVDVFEDDALFEMTSHYFKCELTDRERIPQQLEGYESELDMKPKWVTLDESIEENEKLMDQFDNTRWIKRENYVLRELKKLYN
;
A
#
# COMPACT_ATOMS: atom_id res chain seq x y z
N MET A 1 10.72 -1.55 13.58
CA MET A 1 10.40 -1.85 12.16
C MET A 1 9.54 -3.11 12.12
N PHE A 2 8.41 -3.11 11.44
CA PHE A 2 7.60 -4.31 11.27
C PHE A 2 8.06 -5.12 10.05
N GLU A 3 7.86 -6.44 10.12
CA GLU A 3 8.11 -7.35 9.00
C GLU A 3 7.12 -8.52 9.09
N THR A 4 6.50 -8.86 7.98
CA THR A 4 5.61 -10.03 7.92
C THR A 4 5.53 -10.61 6.52
N VAL A 5 5.12 -11.89 6.47
CA VAL A 5 4.82 -12.60 5.22
C VAL A 5 3.37 -13.03 5.26
N LEU A 6 2.62 -12.67 4.23
CA LEU A 6 1.21 -13.03 4.04
C LEU A 6 1.08 -14.01 2.88
N GLY A 7 0.21 -14.99 3.01
CA GLY A 7 -0.02 -16.01 1.99
C GLY A 7 0.88 -17.22 2.16
N LYS A 8 1.37 -17.79 1.05
CA LYS A 8 2.15 -19.05 1.06
C LYS A 8 3.48 -18.90 1.79
N PRO A 9 3.79 -19.79 2.76
CA PRO A 9 5.07 -19.78 3.46
C PRO A 9 6.23 -20.20 2.53
N LYS A 10 7.44 -19.80 2.89
CA LYS A 10 8.67 -20.09 2.12
C LYS A 10 8.87 -21.58 1.85
N SER A 11 8.45 -22.46 2.78
CA SER A 11 8.54 -23.91 2.63
C SER A 11 7.70 -24.50 1.50
N GLU A 12 6.68 -23.77 1.01
CA GLU A 12 5.77 -24.22 -0.05
C GLU A 12 6.14 -23.69 -1.44
N ILE A 13 7.23 -22.92 -1.57
CA ILE A 13 7.57 -22.22 -2.83
C ILE A 13 8.55 -22.97 -3.74
N THR A 14 9.09 -24.11 -3.31
CA THR A 14 10.18 -24.81 -4.01
C THR A 14 9.80 -25.36 -5.40
N GLU A 15 8.53 -25.60 -5.66
CA GLU A 15 8.00 -26.16 -6.91
C GLU A 15 7.47 -25.12 -7.90
N TYR A 16 7.48 -23.82 -7.52
CA TYR A 16 6.92 -22.75 -8.32
C TYR A 16 7.99 -21.94 -9.06
N LYS A 17 7.63 -21.48 -10.24
CA LYS A 17 8.34 -20.36 -10.87
C LYS A 17 8.04 -19.09 -10.09
N MET A 18 9.08 -18.32 -9.77
CA MET A 18 8.89 -17.09 -8.99
C MET A 18 8.74 -15.87 -9.90
N LYS A 19 7.68 -15.11 -9.67
CA LYS A 19 7.50 -13.76 -10.24
C LYS A 19 7.58 -12.74 -9.12
N TYR A 20 8.49 -11.79 -9.24
CA TYR A 20 8.76 -10.80 -8.20
C TYR A 20 8.28 -9.40 -8.60
N ARG A 21 7.71 -8.71 -7.65
CA ARG A 21 7.41 -7.28 -7.78
C ARG A 21 7.79 -6.55 -6.50
N THR A 22 8.37 -5.37 -6.65
CA THR A 22 8.65 -4.47 -5.54
C THR A 22 7.68 -3.30 -5.58
N ALA A 23 7.11 -2.95 -4.44
CA ALA A 23 6.23 -1.81 -4.27
C ALA A 23 6.71 -0.94 -3.11
N VAL A 24 6.35 0.33 -3.17
CA VAL A 24 6.64 1.33 -2.13
C VAL A 24 5.34 1.96 -1.66
N LYS A 25 5.24 2.23 -0.35
CA LYS A 25 4.05 2.78 0.29
C LYS A 25 4.43 3.90 1.24
N ALA A 26 3.68 5.00 1.17
CA ALA A 26 3.90 6.17 2.02
C ALA A 26 3.01 6.14 3.26
N VAL A 27 3.62 6.39 4.41
CA VAL A 27 2.93 6.62 5.69
C VAL A 27 3.08 8.11 6.02
N ILE A 28 2.00 8.85 5.82
CA ILE A 28 1.95 10.31 6.02
C ILE A 28 0.93 10.60 7.11
N ILE A 29 1.39 10.96 8.30
CA ILE A 29 0.54 11.25 9.46
C ILE A 29 0.73 12.73 9.85
N GLN A 30 -0.36 13.46 9.91
CA GLN A 30 -0.41 14.86 10.35
C GLN A 30 -1.69 15.08 11.16
N ASP A 31 -1.60 15.81 12.25
CA ASP A 31 -2.75 16.17 13.13
C ASP A 31 -3.60 14.94 13.51
N HIS A 32 -2.95 13.84 13.91
CA HIS A 32 -3.57 12.56 14.30
C HIS A 32 -4.35 11.86 13.19
N LYS A 33 -4.18 12.28 11.94
CA LYS A 33 -4.78 11.64 10.75
C LYS A 33 -3.71 11.15 9.80
N ILE A 34 -4.02 10.06 9.13
CA ILE A 34 -3.19 9.49 8.08
C ILE A 34 -3.79 9.79 6.71
N LEU A 35 -2.93 10.08 5.73
CA LEU A 35 -3.34 10.21 4.34
C LEU A 35 -3.44 8.82 3.71
N LEU A 36 -4.63 8.43 3.31
CA LEU A 36 -4.89 7.18 2.61
C LEU A 36 -5.65 7.44 1.32
N MET A 37 -5.59 6.49 0.39
CA MET A 37 -6.41 6.46 -0.80
C MET A 37 -7.71 5.75 -0.49
N HIS A 38 -8.83 6.39 -0.77
CA HIS A 38 -10.17 5.87 -0.50
C HIS A 38 -10.86 5.51 -1.82
N SER A 39 -11.32 4.26 -1.92
CA SER A 39 -12.02 3.79 -3.11
C SER A 39 -13.52 4.06 -3.06
N ASN A 40 -14.21 3.95 -4.21
CA ASN A 40 -15.66 4.03 -4.30
C ASN A 40 -16.38 2.82 -3.64
N ARG A 41 -15.65 1.78 -3.25
CA ARG A 41 -16.18 0.66 -2.46
C ARG A 41 -16.07 0.90 -0.96
N GLY A 42 -15.30 1.90 -0.55
CA GLY A 42 -15.15 2.31 0.84
C GLY A 42 -13.84 1.89 1.52
N ASP A 43 -13.01 1.06 0.88
CA ASP A 43 -11.73 0.65 1.45
C ASP A 43 -10.66 1.73 1.35
N TYR A 44 -9.71 1.63 2.26
CA TYR A 44 -8.54 2.49 2.35
C TYR A 44 -7.27 1.72 2.05
N LYS A 45 -6.37 2.33 1.28
CA LYS A 45 -5.02 1.82 1.07
C LYS A 45 -3.99 2.93 1.15
N PHE A 46 -2.75 2.56 1.43
CA PHE A 46 -1.63 3.51 1.44
C PHE A 46 -1.33 4.03 0.02
N PRO A 47 -1.01 5.32 -0.12
CA PRO A 47 -0.49 5.84 -1.38
C PRO A 47 0.82 5.14 -1.74
N GLY A 48 0.97 4.78 -2.99
CA GLY A 48 2.16 4.11 -3.48
C GLY A 48 1.86 3.12 -4.58
N GLY A 49 2.87 2.47 -5.09
CA GLY A 49 2.75 1.53 -6.20
C GLY A 49 4.06 0.85 -6.55
N GLY A 50 4.12 0.32 -7.75
CA GLY A 50 5.26 -0.45 -8.24
C GLY A 50 6.50 0.41 -8.48
N VAL A 51 7.66 -0.16 -8.12
CA VAL A 51 8.96 0.42 -8.46
C VAL A 51 9.30 0.04 -9.88
N GLU A 52 9.63 1.02 -10.72
CA GLU A 52 10.05 0.81 -12.09
C GLU A 52 11.53 0.47 -12.17
N GLU A 53 11.94 -0.18 -13.26
CA GLU A 53 13.34 -0.52 -13.49
C GLU A 53 14.23 0.73 -13.44
N GLY A 54 15.31 0.67 -12.65
CA GLY A 54 16.24 1.77 -12.49
C GLY A 54 15.84 2.86 -11.50
N GLU A 55 14.62 2.80 -10.94
CA GLU A 55 14.22 3.74 -9.89
C GLU A 55 14.77 3.31 -8.52
N THR A 56 15.15 4.29 -7.71
CA THR A 56 15.33 4.07 -6.26
C THR A 56 13.97 4.00 -5.57
N LEU A 57 13.90 3.37 -4.39
CA LEU A 57 12.66 3.30 -3.63
C LEU A 57 12.09 4.70 -3.29
N PRO A 58 12.90 5.66 -2.81
CA PRO A 58 12.38 7.01 -2.56
C PRO A 58 11.85 7.72 -3.80
N ARG A 59 12.52 7.59 -4.94
CA ARG A 59 12.04 8.20 -6.20
C ARG A 59 10.72 7.61 -6.67
N ALA A 60 10.61 6.28 -6.63
CA ALA A 60 9.36 5.61 -6.96
C ALA A 60 8.23 6.08 -6.05
N LEU A 61 8.49 6.22 -4.75
CA LEU A 61 7.49 6.65 -3.79
C LEU A 61 7.02 8.09 -4.03
N ILE A 62 7.93 9.02 -4.28
CA ILE A 62 7.58 10.42 -4.60
C ILE A 62 6.72 10.48 -5.87
N ARG A 63 7.10 9.73 -6.90
CA ARG A 63 6.34 9.63 -8.16
C ARG A 63 4.93 9.07 -7.92
N GLU A 64 4.83 7.96 -7.21
CA GLU A 64 3.55 7.30 -6.93
C GLU A 64 2.61 8.16 -6.08
N VAL A 65 3.13 8.83 -5.05
CA VAL A 65 2.35 9.75 -4.22
C VAL A 65 1.77 10.88 -5.08
N ALA A 66 2.58 11.44 -5.99
CA ALA A 66 2.13 12.49 -6.90
C ALA A 66 1.06 11.98 -7.88
N GLU A 67 1.27 10.81 -8.49
CA GLU A 67 0.31 10.22 -9.45
C GLU A 67 -1.01 9.86 -8.79
N GLU A 68 -0.99 9.18 -7.65
CA GLU A 68 -2.21 8.72 -6.99
C GLU A 68 -2.95 9.82 -6.23
N SER A 69 -2.25 10.64 -5.45
CA SER A 69 -2.87 11.64 -4.58
C SER A 69 -2.85 13.07 -5.12
N GLY A 70 -1.97 13.34 -6.08
CA GLY A 70 -1.72 14.69 -6.58
C GLY A 70 -0.73 15.50 -5.75
N PHE A 71 -0.34 15.07 -4.56
CA PHE A 71 0.63 15.79 -3.72
C PHE A 71 2.06 15.64 -4.28
N ILE A 72 2.69 16.78 -4.62
CA ILE A 72 3.98 16.80 -5.32
C ILE A 72 5.18 17.04 -4.42
N ASN A 73 4.98 17.52 -3.20
CA ASN A 73 6.07 17.86 -2.27
C ASN A 73 6.16 16.87 -1.12
N CYS A 74 6.34 15.59 -1.47
CA CYS A 74 6.53 14.50 -0.54
C CYS A 74 8.02 14.30 -0.24
N VAL A 75 8.37 14.27 1.04
CA VAL A 75 9.72 13.94 1.53
C VAL A 75 9.69 12.55 2.14
N VAL A 76 10.58 11.68 1.67
CA VAL A 76 10.71 10.31 2.18
C VAL A 76 11.73 10.27 3.30
N ASN A 77 11.31 9.83 4.47
CA ASN A 77 12.13 9.72 5.68
C ASN A 77 12.53 8.24 5.93
N GLU A 78 12.47 7.79 7.18
CA GLU A 78 12.93 6.45 7.56
C GLU A 78 11.98 5.33 7.11
N PRO A 79 12.54 4.13 6.82
CA PRO A 79 11.73 2.96 6.59
C PRO A 79 11.03 2.52 7.88
N LEU A 80 9.77 2.10 7.76
CA LEU A 80 8.95 1.63 8.87
C LEU A 80 8.76 0.12 8.88
N GLY A 81 8.79 -0.52 7.72
CA GLY A 81 8.63 -1.95 7.64
C GLY A 81 8.47 -2.49 6.24
N VAL A 82 8.36 -3.81 6.17
CA VAL A 82 8.23 -4.58 4.93
C VAL A 82 7.12 -5.60 5.08
N VAL A 83 6.28 -5.72 4.07
CA VAL A 83 5.31 -6.80 3.94
C VAL A 83 5.58 -7.57 2.66
N ILE A 84 5.81 -8.87 2.80
CA ILE A 84 5.97 -9.79 1.68
C ILE A 84 4.66 -10.54 1.51
N LYS A 85 4.11 -10.55 0.32
CA LYS A 85 2.87 -11.23 -0.01
C LYS A 85 3.09 -12.23 -1.13
N ARG A 86 2.73 -13.50 -0.89
CA ARG A 86 2.86 -14.58 -1.86
C ARG A 86 1.52 -15.22 -2.14
N HIS A 87 1.22 -15.42 -3.42
CA HIS A 87 0.05 -16.17 -3.87
C HIS A 87 0.33 -16.79 -5.24
N VAL A 88 -0.44 -17.82 -5.58
CA VAL A 88 -0.38 -18.39 -6.93
C VAL A 88 -0.74 -17.30 -7.94
N ASP A 89 0.03 -17.21 -9.01
CA ASP A 89 -0.21 -16.21 -10.06
C ASP A 89 -1.60 -16.42 -10.68
N VAL A 90 -2.29 -15.34 -10.96
CA VAL A 90 -3.64 -15.37 -11.53
C VAL A 90 -3.67 -15.86 -13.01
N PHE A 91 -2.53 -15.81 -13.69
CA PHE A 91 -2.40 -16.19 -15.10
C PHE A 91 -1.69 -17.52 -15.32
N GLU A 92 -0.86 -17.96 -14.37
CA GLU A 92 -0.06 -19.19 -14.48
C GLU A 92 -0.13 -20.01 -13.18
N ASP A 93 -0.73 -21.21 -13.24
CA ASP A 93 -0.91 -22.07 -12.07
C ASP A 93 0.40 -22.62 -11.48
N ASP A 94 1.49 -22.68 -12.27
CA ASP A 94 2.81 -23.13 -11.85
C ASP A 94 3.72 -21.99 -11.39
N ALA A 95 3.23 -20.76 -11.39
CA ALA A 95 3.96 -19.57 -10.95
C ALA A 95 3.43 -19.06 -9.61
N LEU A 96 4.34 -18.58 -8.79
CA LEU A 96 4.06 -17.87 -7.56
C LEU A 96 4.43 -16.40 -7.70
N PHE A 97 3.48 -15.54 -7.40
CA PHE A 97 3.69 -14.10 -7.38
C PHE A 97 4.09 -13.67 -5.97
N GLU A 98 5.25 -13.03 -5.86
CA GLU A 98 5.74 -12.46 -4.61
C GLU A 98 5.89 -10.96 -4.74
N MET A 99 5.14 -10.21 -3.93
CA MET A 99 5.27 -8.77 -3.85
C MET A 99 5.88 -8.37 -2.53
N THR A 100 6.98 -7.61 -2.59
CA THR A 100 7.61 -7.00 -1.43
C THR A 100 7.23 -5.53 -1.39
N SER A 101 6.47 -5.15 -0.37
CA SER A 101 6.03 -3.77 -0.17
C SER A 101 6.86 -3.11 0.94
N HIS A 102 7.54 -2.02 0.60
CA HIS A 102 8.35 -1.23 1.54
C HIS A 102 7.55 -0.01 1.98
N TYR A 103 7.41 0.16 3.29
CA TYR A 103 6.68 1.28 3.91
C TYR A 103 7.66 2.27 4.48
N PHE A 104 7.49 3.54 4.11
CA PHE A 104 8.33 4.65 4.58
C PHE A 104 7.49 5.70 5.27
N LYS A 105 8.03 6.25 6.35
CA LYS A 105 7.50 7.48 6.91
C LYS A 105 7.79 8.62 5.94
N CYS A 106 6.76 9.39 5.65
CA CYS A 106 6.87 10.52 4.72
C CYS A 106 6.20 11.75 5.31
N GLU A 107 6.60 12.91 4.79
CA GLU A 107 6.03 14.21 5.13
C GLU A 107 5.63 14.95 3.85
N LEU A 108 4.56 15.72 3.94
CA LEU A 108 4.23 16.72 2.93
C LEU A 108 4.70 18.09 3.44
N THR A 109 5.59 18.74 2.70
CA THR A 109 6.12 20.05 3.08
C THR A 109 5.11 21.18 2.88
N ASP A 110 4.12 20.93 2.00
CA ASP A 110 2.97 21.80 1.77
C ASP A 110 1.77 20.98 1.28
N ARG A 111 0.70 21.64 0.90
CA ARG A 111 -0.53 21.01 0.38
C ARG A 111 -0.73 21.23 -1.12
N GLU A 112 0.31 21.59 -1.84
CA GLU A 112 0.26 21.78 -3.28
C GLU A 112 -0.07 20.47 -3.99
N ARG A 113 -1.04 20.52 -4.90
CA ARG A 113 -1.54 19.36 -5.64
C ARG A 113 -1.61 19.64 -7.14
N ILE A 114 -1.34 18.59 -7.90
CA ILE A 114 -1.63 18.51 -9.33
C ILE A 114 -2.77 17.50 -9.53
N PRO A 115 -3.39 17.44 -10.72
CA PRO A 115 -4.39 16.42 -11.02
C PRO A 115 -3.84 15.01 -10.84
N GLN A 116 -4.64 14.10 -10.29
CA GLN A 116 -4.30 12.69 -10.17
C GLN A 116 -4.08 12.06 -11.56
N GLN A 117 -3.19 11.08 -11.62
CA GLN A 117 -2.89 10.30 -12.82
C GLN A 117 -3.14 8.82 -12.49
N LEU A 118 -4.42 8.46 -12.36
CA LEU A 118 -4.84 7.11 -12.02
C LEU A 118 -4.83 6.21 -13.25
N GLU A 119 -4.42 4.95 -13.07
CA GLU A 119 -4.37 3.94 -14.12
C GLU A 119 -5.16 2.68 -13.74
N GLY A 120 -5.70 1.99 -14.74
CA GLY A 120 -6.36 0.70 -14.58
C GLY A 120 -7.42 0.69 -13.49
N TYR A 121 -7.29 -0.26 -12.56
CA TYR A 121 -8.25 -0.44 -11.47
C TYR A 121 -8.38 0.76 -10.52
N GLU A 122 -7.34 1.57 -10.37
CA GLU A 122 -7.36 2.77 -9.55
C GLU A 122 -8.35 3.81 -10.09
N SER A 123 -8.39 3.94 -11.42
CA SER A 123 -9.37 4.80 -12.10
C SER A 123 -10.78 4.23 -11.97
N GLU A 124 -10.95 2.91 -12.15
CA GLU A 124 -12.25 2.22 -12.00
C GLU A 124 -12.80 2.35 -10.57
N LEU A 125 -11.94 2.30 -9.56
CA LEU A 125 -12.30 2.45 -8.16
C LEU A 125 -12.41 3.91 -7.69
N ASP A 126 -12.19 4.87 -8.59
CA ASP A 126 -12.26 6.31 -8.31
C ASP A 126 -11.48 6.70 -7.03
N MET A 127 -10.25 6.22 -6.95
CA MET A 127 -9.39 6.41 -5.77
C MET A 127 -9.13 7.89 -5.50
N LYS A 128 -9.40 8.33 -4.27
CA LYS A 128 -9.20 9.72 -3.84
C LYS A 128 -8.41 9.80 -2.54
N PRO A 129 -7.52 10.79 -2.40
CA PRO A 129 -6.82 11.01 -1.14
C PRO A 129 -7.79 11.48 -0.06
N LYS A 130 -7.69 10.88 1.12
CA LYS A 130 -8.51 11.25 2.27
C LYS A 130 -7.69 11.18 3.56
N TRP A 131 -7.83 12.20 4.39
CA TRP A 131 -7.29 12.23 5.73
C TRP A 131 -8.27 11.58 6.70
N VAL A 132 -7.84 10.53 7.37
CA VAL A 132 -8.69 9.68 8.23
C VAL A 132 -7.89 9.26 9.46
N THR A 133 -8.58 8.94 10.57
CA THR A 133 -7.89 8.35 11.72
C THR A 133 -7.52 6.89 11.44
N LEU A 134 -6.51 6.39 12.15
CA LEU A 134 -6.14 4.97 12.04
C LEU A 134 -7.33 4.06 12.40
N ASP A 135 -8.07 4.40 13.44
CA ASP A 135 -9.22 3.60 13.88
C ASP A 135 -10.32 3.55 12.83
N GLU A 136 -10.72 4.68 12.28
CA GLU A 136 -11.73 4.73 11.21
C GLU A 136 -11.34 3.90 10.00
N SER A 137 -10.09 4.02 9.55
CA SER A 137 -9.60 3.26 8.39
C SER A 137 -9.58 1.77 8.63
N ILE A 138 -9.18 1.33 9.82
CA ILE A 138 -9.18 -0.10 10.22
C ILE A 138 -10.60 -0.64 10.26
N GLU A 139 -11.52 0.08 10.90
CA GLU A 139 -12.93 -0.35 11.03
C GLU A 139 -13.61 -0.48 9.67
N GLU A 140 -13.46 0.50 8.79
CA GLU A 140 -14.06 0.45 7.45
C GLU A 140 -13.49 -0.70 6.61
N ASN A 141 -12.19 -0.90 6.66
CA ASN A 141 -11.56 -2.02 5.96
C ASN A 141 -12.03 -3.37 6.51
N GLU A 142 -12.21 -3.52 7.81
CA GLU A 142 -12.71 -4.77 8.42
C GLU A 142 -14.13 -5.09 7.98
N LYS A 143 -15.02 -4.10 7.91
CA LYS A 143 -16.38 -4.29 7.41
C LYS A 143 -16.39 -4.84 5.99
N LEU A 144 -15.47 -4.35 5.14
CA LEU A 144 -15.37 -4.78 3.75
C LEU A 144 -14.75 -6.17 3.60
N MET A 145 -13.84 -6.57 4.48
CA MET A 145 -13.30 -7.94 4.50
C MET A 145 -14.39 -8.98 4.73
N ASP A 146 -15.43 -8.65 5.48
CA ASP A 146 -16.57 -9.54 5.74
C ASP A 146 -17.57 -9.57 4.57
N GLN A 147 -17.56 -8.56 3.69
CA GLN A 147 -18.53 -8.42 2.60
C GLN A 147 -18.05 -8.94 1.24
N PHE A 148 -16.73 -9.00 1.01
CA PHE A 148 -16.14 -9.35 -0.29
C PHE A 148 -15.18 -10.53 -0.18
N ASP A 149 -15.22 -11.43 -1.15
CA ASP A 149 -14.37 -12.65 -1.18
C ASP A 149 -12.90 -12.33 -1.47
N ASN A 150 -12.62 -11.36 -2.33
CA ASN A 150 -11.25 -10.98 -2.70
C ASN A 150 -10.81 -9.73 -1.94
N THR A 151 -10.24 -9.94 -0.75
CA THR A 151 -9.84 -8.86 0.16
C THR A 151 -8.34 -8.89 0.49
N ARG A 152 -7.52 -9.49 -0.38
CA ARG A 152 -6.08 -9.70 -0.12
C ARG A 152 -5.32 -8.41 0.16
N TRP A 153 -5.59 -7.34 -0.61
CA TRP A 153 -4.94 -6.06 -0.39
C TRP A 153 -5.42 -5.40 0.91
N ILE A 154 -6.69 -5.55 1.26
CA ILE A 154 -7.26 -4.99 2.50
C ILE A 154 -6.60 -5.63 3.73
N LYS A 155 -6.36 -6.94 3.71
CA LYS A 155 -5.66 -7.65 4.79
C LYS A 155 -4.25 -7.11 4.99
N ARG A 156 -3.51 -6.90 3.91
CA ARG A 156 -2.17 -6.30 3.96
C ARG A 156 -2.23 -4.88 4.54
N GLU A 157 -3.11 -4.05 4.02
CA GLU A 157 -3.24 -2.66 4.49
C GLU A 157 -3.64 -2.62 5.98
N ASN A 158 -4.59 -3.44 6.41
CA ASN A 158 -5.00 -3.48 7.81
C ASN A 158 -3.92 -4.00 8.75
N TYR A 159 -3.13 -4.96 8.32
CA TYR A 159 -1.96 -5.37 9.09
C TYR A 159 -1.05 -4.16 9.39
N VAL A 160 -0.70 -3.40 8.38
CA VAL A 160 0.17 -2.23 8.53
C VAL A 160 -0.48 -1.14 9.38
N LEU A 161 -1.76 -0.84 9.15
CA LEU A 161 -2.50 0.14 9.96
C LEU A 161 -2.49 -0.22 11.45
N ARG A 162 -2.63 -1.50 11.78
CA ARG A 162 -2.55 -1.99 13.16
C ARG A 162 -1.14 -1.85 13.74
N GLU A 163 -0.10 -2.13 12.96
CA GLU A 163 1.28 -1.91 13.40
C GLU A 163 1.55 -0.42 13.66
N LEU A 164 1.07 0.47 12.79
CA LEU A 164 1.17 1.91 12.99
C LEU A 164 0.41 2.37 14.25
N LYS A 165 -0.76 1.79 14.51
CA LYS A 165 -1.51 2.10 15.74
C LYS A 165 -0.70 1.78 17.00
N LYS A 166 0.07 0.71 17.01
CA LYS A 166 0.97 0.38 18.13
C LYS A 166 2.12 1.40 18.29
N LEU A 167 2.58 1.99 17.19
CA LEU A 167 3.68 2.94 17.19
C LEU A 167 3.27 4.38 17.57
N TYR A 168 2.05 4.79 17.18
CA TYR A 168 1.61 6.18 17.26
C TYR A 168 0.43 6.42 18.23
N ASN A 169 -0.01 5.41 18.94
CA ASN A 169 -1.03 5.54 20.00
C ASN A 169 -0.47 5.29 21.38
#